data_02e3f3ce0a4b3fd74b2588b272a124d0
#
_entry.id   02e3f3ce0a4b3fd74b2588b272a124d0
#
_cell.length_a   1.000
_cell.length_b   1.000
_cell.length_c   1.000
_cell.angle_alpha   90.00
_cell.angle_beta   90.00
_cell.angle_gamma   90.00
#
_symmetry.space_group_name_H-M   'P 1'
#
loop_
_entity.id
_entity.type
_entity.pdbx_description
1 polymer ?
#
loop_
_entity_poly.entity_id
_entity_poly.type
_entity_poly.pdbx_seq_one_letter_code
_entity_poly.pdbx_strand_id
1 'polypeptide(L)'
;MKLAQFAVDEGPHNSDGLLLHGWDGDQQVTGFISRRVMDDWVDPRQPYRGRKSLYRKQYNALGKRNLAAIERIVTSKYQRGRAFNRQYPFVDVLLSDITESGEALDARELVRSAGADVAS
;
A
#
# COMPACT_ATOMS: atom_id res chain seq x y z
N MET A 1 0.84 5.20 18.10
CA MET A 1 1.44 3.87 17.98
C MET A 1 2.19 3.75 16.65
N LYS A 2 3.35 3.13 16.68
CA LYS A 2 4.10 2.79 15.47
C LYS A 2 4.43 1.32 15.48
N LEU A 3 4.40 0.69 14.29
CA LEU A 3 4.84 -0.67 14.14
C LEU A 3 6.37 -0.69 13.96
N ALA A 4 7.06 -1.48 14.76
CA ALA A 4 8.51 -1.59 14.65
C ALA A 4 8.89 -2.30 13.36
N GLN A 5 9.99 -1.89 12.74
CA GLN A 5 10.54 -2.51 11.53
C GLN A 5 9.51 -2.62 10.38
N PHE A 6 8.63 -1.64 10.25
CA PHE A 6 7.63 -1.63 9.19
C PHE A 6 8.31 -1.46 7.84
N ALA A 7 8.07 -2.40 6.94
CA ALA A 7 8.76 -2.44 5.66
C ALA A 7 7.93 -3.17 4.60
N VAL A 8 8.22 -2.85 3.34
CA VAL A 8 7.63 -3.55 2.19
C VAL A 8 8.25 -4.94 2.08
N ASP A 9 7.41 -5.94 1.91
CA ASP A 9 7.85 -7.31 1.61
C ASP A 9 7.92 -7.46 0.08
N GLU A 10 9.14 -7.57 -0.43
CA GLU A 10 9.39 -7.71 -1.87
C GLU A 10 9.49 -9.16 -2.33
N GLY A 11 9.06 -10.10 -1.49
CA GLY A 11 9.10 -11.51 -1.82
C GLY A 11 8.21 -11.91 -3.00
N PRO A 12 8.39 -13.14 -3.50
CA PRO A 12 7.66 -13.61 -4.70
C PRO A 12 6.16 -13.81 -4.49
N HIS A 13 5.68 -13.68 -3.26
CA HIS A 13 4.27 -13.88 -2.92
C HIS A 13 3.39 -12.66 -3.21
N ASN A 14 3.97 -11.55 -3.65
CA ASN A 14 3.28 -10.25 -3.72
C ASN A 14 2.67 -9.94 -5.08
N SER A 15 2.31 -10.95 -5.85
CA SER A 15 1.80 -10.76 -7.21
C SER A 15 0.49 -9.99 -7.26
N ASP A 16 -0.30 -10.01 -6.17
CA ASP A 16 -1.65 -9.44 -6.14
C ASP A 16 -1.73 -8.03 -5.55
N GLY A 17 -0.60 -7.46 -5.17
CA GLY A 17 -0.57 -6.12 -4.61
C GLY A 17 0.67 -5.83 -3.80
N LEU A 18 0.53 -4.85 -2.90
CA LEU A 18 1.60 -4.42 -2.01
C LEU A 18 1.44 -5.08 -0.64
N LEU A 19 2.46 -5.80 -0.22
CA LEU A 19 2.50 -6.49 1.08
C LEU A 19 3.54 -5.82 1.98
N LEU A 20 3.16 -5.59 3.23
CA LEU A 20 4.03 -4.94 4.21
C LEU A 20 3.92 -5.68 5.55
N HIS A 21 4.99 -5.64 6.32
CA HIS A 21 5.03 -6.24 7.64
C HIS A 21 5.62 -5.27 8.65
N GLY A 22 5.11 -5.32 9.86
CA GLY A 22 5.65 -4.60 11.00
C GLY A 22 5.40 -5.37 12.27
N TRP A 23 5.87 -4.85 13.39
CA TRP A 23 5.77 -5.55 14.67
C TRP A 23 5.11 -4.66 15.71
N ASP A 24 4.15 -5.23 16.40
CA ASP A 24 3.56 -4.68 17.62
C ASP A 24 4.08 -5.53 18.78
N GLY A 25 5.20 -5.11 19.39
CA GLY A 25 5.89 -5.93 20.37
C GLY A 25 6.36 -7.24 19.73
N ASP A 26 5.88 -8.35 20.22
CA ASP A 26 6.22 -9.68 19.71
C ASP A 26 5.28 -10.15 18.59
N GLN A 27 4.27 -9.36 18.26
CA GLN A 27 3.25 -9.74 17.30
C GLN A 27 3.52 -9.09 15.95
N GLN A 28 3.67 -9.93 14.91
CA GLN A 28 3.78 -9.42 13.55
C GLN A 28 2.42 -8.98 13.03
N VAL A 29 2.39 -7.79 12.43
CA VAL A 29 1.20 -7.24 11.79
C VAL A 29 1.48 -7.15 10.30
N THR A 30 0.61 -7.75 9.50
CA THR A 30 0.72 -7.71 8.04
C THR A 30 -0.28 -6.72 7.46
N GLY A 31 0.21 -5.82 6.60
CA GLY A 31 -0.62 -4.92 5.83
C GLY A 31 -0.63 -5.32 4.36
N PHE A 32 -1.78 -5.20 3.72
CA PHE A 32 -1.93 -5.53 2.32
C PHE A 32 -2.78 -4.50 1.60
N ILE A 33 -2.31 -4.05 0.44
CA ILE A 33 -3.07 -3.15 -0.43
C ILE A 33 -3.13 -3.82 -1.80
N SER A 34 -4.34 -4.22 -2.22
CA SER A 34 -4.51 -4.92 -3.49
C SER A 34 -4.09 -4.05 -4.68
N ARG A 35 -3.79 -4.69 -5.81
CA ARG A 35 -3.45 -4.00 -7.06
C ARG A 35 -4.53 -2.99 -7.44
N ARG A 36 -5.79 -3.40 -7.36
CA ARG A 36 -6.91 -2.53 -7.68
C ARG A 36 -6.94 -1.29 -6.80
N VAL A 37 -6.77 -1.47 -5.50
CA VAL A 37 -6.76 -0.34 -4.55
C VAL A 37 -5.57 0.57 -4.81
N MET A 38 -4.40 0.01 -5.08
CA MET A 38 -3.23 0.81 -5.43
C MET A 38 -3.44 1.62 -6.69
N ASP A 39 -3.99 1.00 -7.73
CA ASP A 39 -4.27 1.69 -9.00
C ASP A 39 -5.25 2.85 -8.80
N ASP A 40 -6.30 2.64 -8.02
CA ASP A 40 -7.28 3.67 -7.71
C ASP A 40 -6.70 4.79 -6.85
N TRP A 41 -5.78 4.46 -5.96
CA TRP A 41 -5.08 5.47 -5.14
C TRP A 41 -4.14 6.31 -5.99
N VAL A 42 -3.45 5.68 -6.94
CA VAL A 42 -2.54 6.38 -7.88
C VAL A 42 -3.30 7.38 -8.72
N ASP A 43 -4.45 6.99 -9.26
CA ASP A 43 -5.24 7.88 -10.10
C ASP A 43 -6.75 7.66 -9.89
N PRO A 44 -7.33 8.33 -8.91
CA PRO A 44 -8.75 8.19 -8.62
C PRO A 44 -9.67 8.70 -9.73
N ARG A 45 -9.14 9.51 -10.68
CA ARG A 45 -9.91 10.04 -11.80
C ARG A 45 -9.99 9.06 -12.97
N GLN A 46 -9.12 8.05 -12.98
CA GLN A 46 -9.12 7.00 -13.99
C GLN A 46 -9.36 5.66 -13.32
N PRO A 47 -10.63 5.22 -13.24
CA PRO A 47 -10.94 3.94 -12.61
C PRO A 47 -10.16 2.80 -13.24
N TYR A 48 -9.92 1.76 -12.46
CA TYR A 48 -9.13 0.60 -12.85
C TYR A 48 -9.50 0.05 -14.24
N ARG A 49 -10.77 0.09 -14.61
CA ARG A 49 -11.27 -0.48 -15.86
C ARG A 49 -10.63 0.07 -17.11
N GLY A 50 -10.27 1.33 -17.14
CA GLY A 50 -9.77 1.98 -18.35
C GLY A 50 -8.27 2.06 -18.41
N ARG A 51 -7.57 1.41 -17.50
CA ARG A 51 -6.15 1.62 -17.32
C ARG A 51 -5.38 0.33 -17.16
N LYS A 52 -4.15 0.32 -17.73
CA LYS A 52 -3.23 -0.78 -17.54
C LYS A 52 -2.77 -0.82 -16.09
N SER A 53 -2.83 -2.00 -15.47
CA SER A 53 -2.38 -2.19 -14.11
C SER A 53 -0.87 -1.99 -13.99
N LEU A 54 -0.45 -1.48 -12.83
CA LEU A 54 0.96 -1.31 -12.52
C LEU A 54 1.65 -2.67 -12.34
N TYR A 55 2.95 -2.68 -12.56
CA TYR A 55 3.78 -3.85 -12.28
C TYR A 55 4.12 -3.93 -10.79
N ARG A 56 4.40 -5.14 -10.31
CA ARG A 56 4.79 -5.37 -8.91
C ARG A 56 5.97 -4.49 -8.49
N LYS A 57 6.95 -4.31 -9.36
CA LYS A 57 8.09 -3.44 -9.13
C LYS A 57 7.66 -2.01 -8.81
N GLN A 58 6.63 -1.53 -9.50
CA GLN A 58 6.10 -0.18 -9.28
C GLN A 58 5.35 -0.08 -7.94
N TYR A 59 4.59 -1.11 -7.57
CA TYR A 59 3.93 -1.17 -6.26
C TYR A 59 4.95 -1.12 -5.13
N ASN A 60 6.01 -1.90 -5.24
CA ASN A 60 7.04 -1.93 -4.20
C ASN A 60 7.76 -0.59 -4.08
N ALA A 61 8.06 0.07 -5.19
CA ALA A 61 8.67 1.39 -5.19
C ALA A 61 7.75 2.44 -4.55
N LEU A 62 6.46 2.41 -4.88
CA LEU A 62 5.46 3.30 -4.28
C LEU A 62 5.32 3.04 -2.79
N GLY A 63 5.32 1.77 -2.37
CA GLY A 63 5.25 1.39 -0.97
C GLY A 63 6.41 1.92 -0.17
N LYS A 64 7.62 1.83 -0.70
CA LYS A 64 8.83 2.34 -0.05
C LYS A 64 8.79 3.87 0.08
N ARG A 65 8.36 4.55 -0.97
CA ARG A 65 8.27 6.02 -0.97
C ARG A 65 7.18 6.53 0.00
N ASN A 66 6.10 5.79 0.11
CA ASN A 66 4.95 6.18 0.92
C ASN A 66 4.84 5.39 2.23
N LEU A 67 5.94 4.83 2.69
CA LEU A 67 5.93 3.91 3.82
C LEU A 67 5.32 4.52 5.08
N ALA A 68 5.65 5.77 5.39
CA ALA A 68 5.12 6.45 6.59
C ALA A 68 3.61 6.63 6.50
N ALA A 69 3.10 7.05 5.35
CA ALA A 69 1.66 7.21 5.14
C ALA A 69 0.92 5.87 5.27
N ILE A 70 1.47 4.83 4.65
CA ILE A 70 0.88 3.49 4.70
C ILE A 70 0.91 2.94 6.14
N GLU A 71 2.00 3.17 6.87
CA GLU A 71 2.09 2.77 8.27
C GLU A 71 0.97 3.41 9.10
N ARG A 72 0.71 4.70 8.89
CA ARG A 72 -0.37 5.39 9.61
C ARG A 72 -1.74 4.78 9.30
N ILE A 73 -1.99 4.44 8.04
CA ILE A 73 -3.26 3.82 7.63
C ILE A 73 -3.40 2.44 8.26
N VAL A 74 -2.38 1.60 8.14
CA VAL A 74 -2.38 0.24 8.68
C VAL A 74 -2.53 0.25 10.19
N THR A 75 -1.75 1.09 10.87
CA THR A 75 -1.78 1.22 12.33
C THR A 75 -3.16 1.67 12.81
N SER A 76 -3.75 2.66 12.16
CA SER A 76 -5.07 3.16 12.51
C SER A 76 -6.13 2.07 12.42
N LYS A 77 -6.12 1.31 11.33
CA LYS A 77 -7.09 0.22 11.15
C LYS A 77 -6.85 -0.91 12.15
N TYR A 78 -5.60 -1.25 12.41
CA TYR A 78 -5.21 -2.25 13.40
C TYR A 78 -5.67 -1.85 14.82
N GLN A 79 -5.42 -0.61 15.22
CA GLN A 79 -5.81 -0.11 16.54
C GLN A 79 -7.33 -0.10 16.76
N ARG A 80 -8.10 0.06 15.68
CA ARG A 80 -9.56 0.00 15.76
C ARG A 80 -10.11 -1.43 15.85
N GLY A 81 -9.22 -2.42 15.91
CA GLY A 81 -9.60 -3.83 16.02
C GLY A 81 -10.20 -4.39 14.73
N ARG A 82 -9.91 -3.80 13.59
CA ARG A 82 -10.47 -4.20 12.29
C ARG A 82 -9.53 -5.07 11.47
N ALA A 83 -8.45 -5.58 12.10
CA ALA A 83 -7.59 -6.56 11.46
C ALA A 83 -8.28 -7.94 11.49
N PHE A 84 -8.14 -8.68 10.40
CA PHE A 84 -8.57 -10.07 10.38
C PHE A 84 -7.58 -10.90 11.20
N ASN A 85 -8.10 -11.90 11.92
CA ASN A 85 -7.30 -12.84 12.69
C ASN A 85 -6.47 -12.16 13.80
N ARG A 86 -6.97 -12.25 15.04
CA ARG A 86 -6.32 -11.64 16.20
C ARG A 86 -4.98 -12.27 16.54
N GLN A 87 -4.77 -13.53 16.18
CA GLN A 87 -3.53 -14.24 16.47
C GLN A 87 -2.42 -13.85 15.48
N TYR A 88 -2.78 -13.64 14.21
CA TYR A 88 -1.88 -13.21 13.15
C TYR A 88 -2.54 -12.05 12.41
N PRO A 89 -2.48 -10.83 12.95
CA PRO A 89 -3.25 -9.71 12.42
C PRO A 89 -2.93 -9.40 10.97
N PHE A 90 -3.98 -9.41 10.15
CA PHE A 90 -3.92 -9.08 8.74
C PHE A 90 -4.79 -7.86 8.48
N VAL A 91 -4.17 -6.76 8.04
CA VAL A 91 -4.87 -5.51 7.74
C VAL A 91 -5.02 -5.37 6.23
N ASP A 92 -6.21 -5.66 5.74
CA ASP A 92 -6.57 -5.46 4.34
C ASP A 92 -6.97 -4.00 4.16
N VAL A 93 -6.11 -3.21 3.52
CA VAL A 93 -6.35 -1.78 3.33
C VAL A 93 -7.27 -1.57 2.14
N LEU A 94 -8.44 -1.02 2.39
CA LEU A 94 -9.43 -0.71 1.37
C LEU A 94 -9.30 0.75 0.93
N LEU A 95 -9.86 1.07 -0.23
CA LEU A 95 -9.86 2.44 -0.74
C LEU A 95 -10.54 3.40 0.25
N SER A 96 -11.61 2.94 0.91
CA SER A 96 -12.29 3.73 1.95
C SER A 96 -11.37 4.05 3.13
N ASP A 97 -10.49 3.14 3.52
CA ASP A 97 -9.52 3.39 4.59
C ASP A 97 -8.56 4.51 4.21
N ILE A 98 -8.10 4.49 2.96
CA ILE A 98 -7.19 5.50 2.42
C ILE A 98 -7.90 6.85 2.36
N THR A 99 -9.11 6.88 1.84
CA THR A 99 -9.91 8.12 1.73
C THR A 99 -10.17 8.74 3.11
N GLU A 100 -10.56 7.91 4.07
CA GLU A 100 -10.82 8.36 5.44
C GLU A 100 -9.55 8.91 6.12
N SER A 101 -8.40 8.35 5.80
CA SER A 101 -7.13 8.78 6.39
C SER A 101 -6.69 10.16 5.89
N GLY A 102 -7.14 10.57 4.70
CA GLY A 102 -6.70 11.79 4.07
C GLY A 102 -5.27 11.75 3.54
N GLU A 103 -4.62 10.60 3.55
CA GLU A 103 -3.25 10.46 3.08
C GLU A 103 -3.18 10.55 1.55
N ALA A 104 -2.27 11.37 1.04
CA ALA A 104 -2.01 11.47 -0.39
C ALA A 104 -0.85 10.57 -0.77
N LEU A 105 -0.96 9.94 -1.94
CA LEU A 105 0.11 9.10 -2.47
C LEU A 105 1.13 9.95 -3.22
N ASP A 106 2.40 9.82 -2.85
CA ASP A 106 3.50 10.40 -3.61
C ASP A 106 3.88 9.43 -4.73
N ALA A 107 3.45 9.74 -5.94
CA ALA A 107 3.65 8.90 -7.12
C ALA A 107 4.69 9.49 -8.08
N ARG A 108 5.64 10.27 -7.57
CA ARG A 108 6.66 10.94 -8.39
C ARG A 108 7.39 10.00 -9.33
N GLU A 109 7.68 8.79 -8.88
CA GLU A 109 8.40 7.81 -9.70
C GLU A 109 7.59 7.38 -10.92
N LEU A 110 6.27 7.25 -10.78
CA LEU A 110 5.40 6.90 -11.90
C LEU A 110 5.29 8.05 -12.91
N VAL A 111 5.19 9.27 -12.42
CA VAL A 111 5.16 10.46 -13.27
C VAL A 111 6.47 10.56 -14.06
N ARG A 112 7.60 10.29 -13.40
CA ARG A 112 8.91 10.31 -14.03
C ARG A 112 9.01 9.25 -15.13
N SER A 113 8.54 8.03 -14.87
CA SER A 113 8.52 6.95 -15.86
C SER A 113 7.63 7.30 -17.04
N ALA A 114 6.43 7.82 -16.78
CA ALA A 114 5.51 8.24 -17.84
C ALA A 114 6.10 9.37 -18.68
N GLY A 115 6.79 10.32 -18.04
CA GLY A 115 7.48 11.40 -18.73
C GLY A 115 8.59 10.90 -19.64
N ALA A 116 9.35 9.89 -19.18
CA ALA A 116 10.40 9.27 -19.99
C ALA A 116 9.81 8.53 -21.20
N ASP A 117 8.72 7.82 -21.00
CA ASP A 117 8.03 7.12 -22.09
C ASP A 117 7.49 8.08 -23.14
N VAL A 118 6.93 9.20 -22.69
CA VAL A 118 6.40 10.23 -23.59
C VAL A 118 7.53 10.91 -24.36
N ALA A 119 8.67 11.11 -23.71
CA ALA A 119 9.82 11.76 -24.33
C ALA A 119 10.53 10.88 -25.36
N SER A 120 10.31 9.58 -25.29
CA SER A 120 10.85 8.64 -26.27
C SER A 120 9.90 8.41 -27.46
#